data_9acb20d839c6aa28f2eee291f041b689
#
_entry.id   9acb20d839c6aa28f2eee291f041b689
#
_cell.length_a   1.000
_cell.length_b   1.000
_cell.length_c   1.000
_cell.angle_alpha   90.00
_cell.angle_beta   90.00
_cell.angle_gamma   90.00
#
_symmetry.space_group_name_H-M   'P 1'
#
loop_
_entity.id
_entity.type
_entity.pdbx_description
1 polymer ?
#
loop_
_entity_poly.entity_id
_entity_poly.type
_entity_poly.pdbx_seq_one_letter_code
_entity_poly.pdbx_strand_id
1 'polypeptide(L)'
;MSNSKPSATSDDVRAAYAAVVDYHNNLVQMRFTVAGLFLAANGFLASGFFQSSLSALPRSALPILGLILTAICWLLEVRTYQLLENLGVRGNDLEKSLGLNEDQGFFSIMAHQPIGPRLLPTRLRLPQNRGVRSIFSHSVGIGLLYIIIGLFWLIMLTVFA
;
A
#
# COMPACT_ATOMS: atom_id res chain seq x y z
N MET A 1 34.57 -19.98 -26.15
CA MET A 1 34.88 -19.19 -24.93
C MET A 1 33.65 -19.26 -24.06
N SER A 2 33.67 -20.09 -23.02
CA SER A 2 32.58 -20.22 -22.05
C SER A 2 32.65 -19.02 -21.10
N ASN A 3 31.69 -18.11 -21.23
CA ASN A 3 31.54 -16.94 -20.36
C ASN A 3 30.89 -17.42 -19.06
N SER A 4 31.66 -18.03 -18.17
CA SER A 4 31.17 -18.39 -16.84
C SER A 4 30.85 -17.10 -16.08
N LYS A 5 29.55 -16.81 -15.91
CA LYS A 5 29.06 -15.73 -15.07
C LYS A 5 29.66 -15.92 -13.67
N PRO A 6 30.31 -14.91 -13.07
CA PRO A 6 30.85 -15.04 -11.72
C PRO A 6 29.70 -15.41 -10.76
N SER A 7 29.89 -16.45 -9.98
CA SER A 7 28.93 -16.83 -8.93
C SER A 7 28.93 -15.73 -7.85
N ALA A 8 27.74 -15.22 -7.51
CA ALA A 8 27.60 -14.25 -6.44
C ALA A 8 28.17 -14.82 -5.13
N THR A 9 28.94 -14.01 -4.40
CA THR A 9 29.48 -14.39 -3.11
C THR A 9 28.37 -14.33 -2.04
N SER A 10 28.55 -15.00 -0.92
CA SER A 10 27.61 -14.93 0.21
C SER A 10 27.45 -13.49 0.72
N ASP A 11 28.48 -12.67 0.64
CA ASP A 11 28.44 -11.27 1.06
C ASP A 11 27.64 -10.39 0.08
N ASP A 12 27.71 -10.68 -1.22
CA ASP A 12 26.88 -10.01 -2.23
C ASP A 12 25.40 -10.30 -2.00
N VAL A 13 25.06 -11.56 -1.64
CA VAL A 13 23.66 -11.96 -1.36
C VAL A 13 23.16 -11.27 -0.08
N ARG A 14 23.98 -11.15 0.97
CA ARG A 14 23.63 -10.42 2.20
C ARG A 14 23.41 -8.93 1.93
N ALA A 15 24.29 -8.30 1.16
CA ALA A 15 24.15 -6.89 0.78
C ALA A 15 22.87 -6.66 -0.05
N ALA A 16 22.57 -7.54 -1.00
CA ALA A 16 21.35 -7.50 -1.79
C ALA A 16 20.09 -7.67 -0.91
N TYR A 17 20.12 -8.58 0.06
CA TYR A 17 19.02 -8.79 1.01
C TYR A 17 18.76 -7.55 1.87
N ALA A 18 19.81 -6.97 2.45
CA ALA A 18 19.70 -5.74 3.24
C ALA A 18 19.07 -4.60 2.40
N ALA A 19 19.52 -4.42 1.16
CA ALA A 19 18.96 -3.40 0.27
C ALA A 19 17.48 -3.64 -0.05
N VAL A 20 17.04 -4.90 -0.22
CA VAL A 20 15.64 -5.25 -0.46
C VAL A 20 14.78 -4.95 0.77
N VAL A 21 15.26 -5.27 1.98
CA VAL A 21 14.56 -4.98 3.24
C VAL A 21 14.42 -3.46 3.44
N ASP A 22 15.49 -2.70 3.24
CA ASP A 22 15.47 -1.24 3.37
C ASP A 22 14.51 -0.61 2.37
N TYR A 23 14.54 -1.07 1.13
CA TYR A 23 13.64 -0.55 0.09
C TYR A 23 12.17 -0.90 0.40
N HIS A 24 11.89 -2.10 0.89
CA HIS A 24 10.56 -2.49 1.36
C HIS A 24 10.05 -1.56 2.46
N ASN A 25 10.86 -1.31 3.50
CA ASN A 25 10.50 -0.44 4.61
C ASN A 25 10.24 1.00 4.15
N ASN A 26 11.08 1.52 3.25
CA ASN A 26 10.90 2.85 2.66
C ASN A 26 9.60 2.95 1.86
N LEU A 27 9.23 1.93 1.07
CA LEU A 27 7.97 1.91 0.34
C LEU A 27 6.76 1.89 1.29
N VAL A 28 6.82 1.11 2.37
CA VAL A 28 5.76 1.07 3.39
C VAL A 28 5.59 2.44 4.03
N GLN A 29 6.68 3.10 4.44
CA GLN A 29 6.65 4.44 5.02
C GLN A 29 6.08 5.48 4.01
N MET A 30 6.52 5.41 2.75
CA MET A 30 6.03 6.30 1.70
C MET A 30 4.51 6.16 1.50
N ARG A 31 3.95 4.95 1.55
CA ARG A 31 2.50 4.72 1.44
C ARG A 31 1.72 5.45 2.53
N PHE A 32 2.16 5.36 3.78
CA PHE A 32 1.50 6.07 4.88
C PHE A 32 1.61 7.58 4.74
N THR A 33 2.77 8.07 4.30
CA THR A 33 2.98 9.51 4.05
C THR A 33 2.04 10.00 2.93
N VAL A 34 1.95 9.28 1.81
CA VAL A 34 1.05 9.62 0.70
C VAL A 34 -0.41 9.59 1.15
N ALA A 35 -0.82 8.57 1.91
CA ALA A 35 -2.18 8.49 2.45
C ALA A 35 -2.51 9.66 3.38
N GLY A 36 -1.56 10.06 4.24
CA GLY A 36 -1.71 11.25 5.11
C GLY A 36 -1.86 12.55 4.33
N LEU A 37 -1.00 12.77 3.33
CA LEU A 37 -1.08 13.94 2.44
C LEU A 37 -2.38 13.95 1.63
N PHE A 38 -2.83 12.78 1.15
CA PHE A 38 -4.10 12.63 0.46
C PHE A 38 -5.29 13.03 1.34
N LEU A 39 -5.32 12.57 2.60
CA LEU A 39 -6.35 12.96 3.57
C LEU A 39 -6.33 14.47 3.84
N ALA A 40 -5.15 15.05 4.07
CA ALA A 40 -5.01 16.47 4.31
C ALA A 40 -5.51 17.30 3.11
N ALA A 41 -5.10 16.94 1.89
CA ALA A 41 -5.52 17.62 0.67
C ALA A 41 -7.05 17.53 0.47
N ASN A 42 -7.65 16.35 0.69
CA ASN A 42 -9.10 16.20 0.61
C ASN A 42 -9.83 16.96 1.71
N GLY A 43 -9.27 17.08 2.92
CA GLY A 43 -9.80 17.91 3.99
C GLY A 43 -9.85 19.39 3.60
N PHE A 44 -8.79 19.91 2.96
CA PHE A 44 -8.77 21.27 2.43
C PHE A 44 -9.78 21.50 1.32
N LEU A 45 -9.88 20.56 0.35
CA LEU A 45 -10.86 20.64 -0.72
C LEU A 45 -12.31 20.62 -0.19
N ALA A 46 -12.60 19.74 0.78
CA ALA A 46 -13.91 19.66 1.40
C ALA A 46 -14.23 20.94 2.20
N SER A 47 -13.26 21.45 2.97
CA SER A 47 -13.42 22.73 3.67
C SER A 47 -13.71 23.88 2.70
N GLY A 48 -12.98 23.97 1.59
CA GLY A 48 -13.23 24.95 0.55
C GLY A 48 -14.59 24.82 -0.11
N PHE A 49 -15.05 23.58 -0.32
CA PHE A 49 -16.36 23.30 -0.91
C PHE A 49 -17.52 23.80 -0.03
N PHE A 50 -17.43 23.61 1.29
CA PHE A 50 -18.48 24.03 2.23
C PHE A 50 -18.41 25.53 2.62
N GLN A 51 -17.33 26.21 2.29
CA GLN A 51 -17.22 27.65 2.51
C GLN A 51 -17.90 28.38 1.35
N SER A 52 -19.00 29.09 1.63
CA SER A 52 -19.83 29.82 0.65
C SER A 52 -19.11 31.01 -0.01
N SER A 53 -17.88 31.33 0.38
CA SER A 53 -17.11 32.50 -0.09
C SER A 53 -16.41 32.31 -1.45
N LEU A 54 -16.39 31.12 -2.02
CA LEU A 54 -15.79 30.84 -3.32
C LEU A 54 -16.73 31.13 -4.50
N SER A 55 -17.35 32.31 -4.51
CA SER A 55 -18.28 32.76 -5.55
C SER A 55 -17.67 32.87 -6.96
N ALA A 56 -16.34 32.84 -7.07
CA ALA A 56 -15.63 32.98 -8.35
C ALA A 56 -15.38 31.66 -9.09
N LEU A 57 -15.50 30.50 -8.41
CA LEU A 57 -15.28 29.18 -9.01
C LEU A 57 -16.60 28.45 -9.24
N PRO A 58 -16.76 27.72 -10.37
CA PRO A 58 -17.91 26.84 -10.54
C PRO A 58 -17.95 25.83 -9.39
N ARG A 59 -19.12 25.61 -8.80
CA ARG A 59 -19.30 24.67 -7.68
C ARG A 59 -18.80 23.25 -8.00
N SER A 60 -18.83 22.86 -9.27
CA SER A 60 -18.33 21.57 -9.74
C SER A 60 -16.77 21.45 -9.77
N ALA A 61 -16.03 22.56 -9.73
CA ALA A 61 -14.57 22.54 -9.87
C ALA A 61 -13.88 21.76 -8.74
N LEU A 62 -14.28 21.98 -7.49
CA LEU A 62 -13.68 21.30 -6.34
C LEU A 62 -13.97 19.79 -6.30
N PRO A 63 -15.20 19.31 -6.53
CA PRO A 63 -15.47 17.88 -6.67
C PRO A 63 -14.68 17.22 -7.80
N ILE A 64 -14.57 17.86 -8.96
CA ILE A 64 -13.76 17.36 -10.08
C ILE A 64 -12.29 17.22 -9.66
N LEU A 65 -11.73 18.24 -9.02
CA LEU A 65 -10.34 18.21 -8.53
C LEU A 65 -10.15 17.09 -7.50
N GLY A 66 -11.11 16.90 -6.59
CA GLY A 66 -11.10 15.82 -5.60
C GLY A 66 -11.13 14.41 -6.25
N LEU A 67 -11.93 14.23 -7.30
CA LEU A 67 -11.96 13.00 -8.08
C LEU A 67 -10.63 12.73 -8.80
N ILE A 68 -10.06 13.75 -9.45
CA ILE A 68 -8.75 13.64 -10.12
C ILE A 68 -7.67 13.26 -9.12
N LEU A 69 -7.60 13.94 -7.97
CA LEU A 69 -6.64 13.64 -6.92
C LEU A 69 -6.80 12.21 -6.41
N THR A 70 -8.05 11.77 -6.20
CA THR A 70 -8.35 10.40 -5.75
C THR A 70 -7.88 9.37 -6.79
N ALA A 71 -8.13 9.61 -8.08
CA ALA A 71 -7.70 8.71 -9.15
C ALA A 71 -6.17 8.62 -9.25
N ILE A 72 -5.46 9.75 -9.14
CA ILE A 72 -3.98 9.77 -9.16
C ILE A 72 -3.42 8.99 -7.97
N CYS A 73 -3.90 9.25 -6.76
CA CYS A 73 -3.43 8.56 -5.57
C CYS A 73 -3.76 7.07 -5.60
N TRP A 74 -4.93 6.67 -6.13
CA TRP A 74 -5.26 5.27 -6.35
C TRP A 74 -4.28 4.57 -7.30
N LEU A 75 -3.93 5.19 -8.43
CA LEU A 75 -2.96 4.63 -9.38
C LEU A 75 -1.57 4.47 -8.74
N LEU A 76 -1.12 5.45 -7.96
CA LEU A 76 0.14 5.36 -7.21
C LEU A 76 0.11 4.21 -6.21
N GLU A 77 -1.00 4.02 -5.50
CA GLU A 77 -1.18 2.93 -4.54
C GLU A 77 -1.11 1.56 -5.22
N VAL A 78 -1.81 1.37 -6.34
CA VAL A 78 -1.77 0.11 -7.12
C VAL A 78 -0.35 -0.21 -7.55
N ARG A 79 0.39 0.78 -8.06
CA ARG A 79 1.79 0.61 -8.47
C ARG A 79 2.70 0.24 -7.29
N THR A 80 2.54 0.93 -6.16
CA THR A 80 3.34 0.66 -4.97
C THR A 80 3.05 -0.73 -4.40
N TYR A 81 1.79 -1.17 -4.43
CA TYR A 81 1.40 -2.52 -4.05
C TYR A 81 2.11 -3.58 -4.90
N GLN A 82 2.13 -3.42 -6.24
CA GLN A 82 2.83 -4.32 -7.16
C GLN A 82 4.34 -4.38 -6.88
N LEU A 83 4.95 -3.23 -6.56
CA LEU A 83 6.36 -3.18 -6.19
C LEU A 83 6.65 -3.94 -4.88
N LEU A 84 5.80 -3.78 -3.86
CA LEU A 84 5.92 -4.50 -2.59
C LEU A 84 5.78 -6.01 -2.77
N GLU A 85 4.84 -6.45 -3.61
CA GLU A 85 4.65 -7.87 -3.92
C GLU A 85 5.90 -8.46 -4.61
N ASN A 86 6.45 -7.75 -5.61
CA ASN A 86 7.67 -8.16 -6.29
C ASN A 86 8.89 -8.20 -5.35
N LEU A 87 9.00 -7.23 -4.43
CA LEU A 87 10.06 -7.23 -3.41
C LEU A 87 9.90 -8.39 -2.44
N GLY A 88 8.67 -8.74 -2.06
CA GLY A 88 8.37 -9.90 -1.21
C GLY A 88 8.87 -11.21 -1.85
N VAL A 89 8.60 -11.40 -3.14
CA VAL A 89 9.09 -12.58 -3.88
C VAL A 89 10.63 -12.60 -3.92
N ARG A 90 11.26 -11.49 -4.31
CA ARG A 90 12.73 -11.40 -4.37
C ARG A 90 13.39 -11.57 -3.01
N GLY A 91 12.81 -10.99 -1.97
CA GLY A 91 13.29 -11.14 -0.60
C GLY A 91 13.28 -12.61 -0.15
N ASN A 92 12.20 -13.32 -0.41
CA ASN A 92 12.07 -14.75 -0.10
C ASN A 92 13.09 -15.61 -0.87
N ASP A 93 13.38 -15.29 -2.13
CA ASP A 93 14.40 -16.00 -2.91
C ASP A 93 15.83 -15.77 -2.36
N LEU A 94 16.11 -14.54 -1.89
CA LEU A 94 17.39 -14.23 -1.23
C LEU A 94 17.52 -14.94 0.12
N GLU A 95 16.43 -15.04 0.91
CA GLU A 95 16.40 -15.79 2.17
C GLU A 95 16.74 -17.26 1.96
N LYS A 96 16.16 -17.89 0.94
CA LYS A 96 16.48 -19.27 0.54
C LYS A 96 17.95 -19.41 0.14
N SER A 97 18.49 -18.44 -0.60
CA SER A 97 19.89 -18.44 -1.01
C SER A 97 20.86 -18.27 0.17
N LEU A 98 20.41 -17.62 1.25
CA LEU A 98 21.16 -17.48 2.50
C LEU A 98 21.00 -18.69 3.44
N GLY A 99 20.16 -19.67 3.08
CA GLY A 99 19.86 -20.83 3.91
C GLY A 99 19.01 -20.51 5.14
N LEU A 100 18.27 -19.40 5.13
CA LEU A 100 17.34 -19.06 6.21
C LEU A 100 16.11 -19.94 6.16
N ASN A 101 15.68 -20.44 7.32
CA ASN A 101 14.45 -21.19 7.47
C ASN A 101 13.22 -20.26 7.40
N GLU A 102 12.03 -20.84 7.19
CA GLU A 102 10.76 -20.10 7.07
C GLU A 102 10.42 -19.25 8.30
N ASP A 103 10.93 -19.58 9.45
CA ASP A 103 10.75 -18.88 10.74
C ASP A 103 11.86 -17.83 11.05
N GLN A 104 12.91 -17.76 10.23
CA GLN A 104 14.05 -16.87 10.40
C GLN A 104 14.09 -15.72 9.40
N GLY A 105 13.46 -15.87 8.24
CA GLY A 105 13.45 -14.86 7.19
C GLY A 105 12.37 -13.79 7.42
N PHE A 106 12.70 -12.54 7.18
CA PHE A 106 11.74 -11.41 7.29
C PHE A 106 10.54 -11.58 6.34
N PHE A 107 10.80 -11.89 5.09
CA PHE A 107 9.75 -12.06 4.08
C PHE A 107 9.00 -13.39 4.26
N SER A 108 9.68 -14.44 4.66
CA SER A 108 9.09 -15.74 4.99
C SER A 108 8.15 -15.63 6.19
N ILE A 109 8.56 -14.94 7.26
CA ILE A 109 7.73 -14.68 8.43
C ILE A 109 6.50 -13.84 8.03
N MET A 110 6.68 -12.78 7.23
CA MET A 110 5.56 -11.97 6.75
C MET A 110 4.57 -12.77 5.91
N ALA A 111 5.04 -13.70 5.08
CA ALA A 111 4.20 -14.57 4.27
C ALA A 111 3.38 -15.57 5.11
N HIS A 112 3.91 -16.02 6.24
CA HIS A 112 3.31 -17.05 7.09
C HIS A 112 2.62 -16.50 8.35
N GLN A 113 2.83 -15.22 8.73
CA GLN A 113 2.15 -14.66 9.88
C GLN A 113 0.62 -14.64 9.70
N PRO A 114 -0.14 -15.18 10.66
CA PRO A 114 -1.59 -15.05 10.63
C PRO A 114 -1.94 -13.56 10.79
N ILE A 115 -2.56 -12.99 9.76
CA ILE A 115 -3.07 -11.62 9.80
C ILE A 115 -4.34 -11.63 10.65
N GLY A 116 -4.21 -11.16 11.87
CA GLY A 116 -5.35 -10.93 12.77
C GLY A 116 -4.87 -10.19 14.01
N PRO A 117 -5.65 -9.25 14.55
CA PRO A 117 -5.28 -8.62 15.82
C PRO A 117 -5.12 -9.72 16.86
N ARG A 118 -3.97 -9.76 17.53
CA ARG A 118 -3.69 -10.68 18.66
C ARG A 118 -4.74 -10.59 19.78
N LEU A 119 -5.60 -9.56 19.72
CA LEU A 119 -6.70 -9.29 20.65
C LEU A 119 -7.97 -10.12 20.39
N LEU A 120 -8.10 -10.80 19.24
CA LEU A 120 -9.24 -11.67 18.99
C LEU A 120 -9.01 -13.03 19.67
N PRO A 121 -9.98 -13.50 20.51
CA PRO A 121 -9.88 -14.81 21.11
C PRO A 121 -9.77 -15.88 20.01
N THR A 122 -9.02 -16.94 20.30
CA THR A 122 -8.62 -18.01 19.36
C THR A 122 -9.81 -18.63 18.60
N ARG A 123 -11.01 -18.56 19.18
CA ARG A 123 -12.26 -19.06 18.58
C ARG A 123 -12.80 -18.22 17.42
N LEU A 124 -12.37 -16.95 17.29
CA LEU A 124 -12.75 -16.02 16.20
C LEU A 124 -11.64 -15.86 15.16
N ARG A 125 -10.58 -16.68 15.22
CA ARG A 125 -9.58 -16.71 14.14
C ARG A 125 -10.25 -17.28 12.90
N LEU A 126 -10.47 -16.40 11.93
CA LEU A 126 -11.01 -16.77 10.63
C LEU A 126 -10.14 -17.86 9.97
N PRO A 127 -10.77 -18.82 9.28
CA PRO A 127 -10.05 -19.91 8.63
C PRO A 127 -8.98 -19.35 7.69
N GLN A 128 -7.87 -20.06 7.60
CA GLN A 128 -6.62 -19.70 6.91
C GLN A 128 -6.77 -19.68 5.37
N ASN A 129 -7.96 -19.37 4.86
CA ASN A 129 -8.23 -19.21 3.44
C ASN A 129 -7.58 -17.92 2.91
N ARG A 130 -6.79 -18.06 1.85
CA ARG A 130 -6.08 -16.96 1.17
C ARG A 130 -6.98 -15.76 0.85
N GLY A 131 -8.27 -15.98 0.55
CA GLY A 131 -9.23 -14.92 0.23
C GLY A 131 -9.59 -14.00 1.42
N VAL A 132 -9.68 -14.55 2.64
CA VAL A 132 -10.02 -13.77 3.86
C VAL A 132 -8.79 -13.02 4.40
N ARG A 133 -7.58 -13.53 4.15
CA ARG A 133 -6.32 -12.84 4.46
C ARG A 133 -6.20 -11.47 3.80
N SER A 134 -6.76 -11.32 2.59
CA SER A 134 -6.73 -10.08 1.83
C SER A 134 -7.57 -8.97 2.48
N ILE A 135 -8.68 -9.30 3.14
CA ILE A 135 -9.66 -8.31 3.65
C ILE A 135 -9.12 -7.49 4.83
N PHE A 136 -8.23 -8.06 5.66
CA PHE A 136 -7.64 -7.38 6.83
C PHE A 136 -6.21 -6.88 6.59
N SER A 137 -5.77 -6.86 5.36
CA SER A 137 -4.48 -6.26 4.97
C SER A 137 -4.55 -4.73 5.06
N HIS A 138 -3.48 -4.08 5.52
CA HIS A 138 -3.33 -2.62 5.45
C HIS A 138 -3.62 -2.06 4.05
N SER A 139 -3.33 -2.82 3.01
CA SER A 139 -3.60 -2.45 1.61
C SER A 139 -5.09 -2.32 1.31
N VAL A 140 -5.94 -3.16 1.91
CA VAL A 140 -7.40 -3.07 1.76
C VAL A 140 -7.93 -1.84 2.49
N GLY A 141 -7.41 -1.52 3.67
CA GLY A 141 -7.80 -0.31 4.43
C GLY A 141 -7.52 0.97 3.63
N ILE A 142 -6.34 1.07 3.04
CA ILE A 142 -5.97 2.22 2.19
C ILE A 142 -6.83 2.24 0.90
N GLY A 143 -7.05 1.09 0.27
CA GLY A 143 -7.93 0.98 -0.90
C GLY A 143 -9.36 1.43 -0.62
N LEU A 144 -9.95 1.00 0.51
CA LEU A 144 -11.27 1.45 0.95
C LEU A 144 -11.33 2.94 1.21
N LEU A 145 -10.28 3.55 1.76
CA LEU A 145 -10.18 4.99 1.97
C LEU A 145 -10.34 5.74 0.64
N TYR A 146 -9.63 5.33 -0.41
CA TYR A 146 -9.75 5.96 -1.73
C TYR A 146 -11.14 5.78 -2.33
N ILE A 147 -11.76 4.60 -2.17
CA ILE A 147 -13.13 4.34 -2.65
C ILE A 147 -14.12 5.27 -1.94
N ILE A 148 -14.07 5.36 -0.62
CA ILE A 148 -14.99 6.18 0.17
C ILE A 148 -14.87 7.66 -0.22
N ILE A 149 -13.64 8.17 -0.33
CA ILE A 149 -13.41 9.57 -0.71
C ILE A 149 -13.82 9.83 -2.16
N GLY A 150 -13.54 8.88 -3.07
CA GLY A 150 -14.00 8.98 -4.47
C GLY A 150 -15.52 9.03 -4.58
N LEU A 151 -16.23 8.16 -3.84
CA LEU A 151 -17.69 8.18 -3.78
C LEU A 151 -18.23 9.49 -3.16
N PHE A 152 -17.59 10.00 -2.12
CA PHE A 152 -17.94 11.28 -1.54
C PHE A 152 -17.89 12.40 -2.59
N TRP A 153 -16.81 12.52 -3.36
CA TRP A 153 -16.70 13.55 -4.39
C TRP A 153 -17.66 13.34 -5.56
N LEU A 154 -17.95 12.08 -5.92
CA LEU A 154 -18.93 11.77 -6.93
C LEU A 154 -20.33 12.22 -6.51
N ILE A 155 -20.72 11.97 -5.26
CA ILE A 155 -21.98 12.45 -4.70
C ILE A 155 -22.04 13.97 -4.71
N MET A 156 -20.95 14.65 -4.25
CA MET A 156 -20.89 16.10 -4.25
C MET A 156 -21.02 16.68 -5.67
N LEU A 157 -20.42 16.04 -6.65
CA LEU A 157 -20.55 16.45 -8.05
C LEU A 157 -21.98 16.29 -8.57
N THR A 158 -22.68 15.19 -8.24
CA THR A 158 -24.04 14.93 -8.75
C THR A 158 -25.11 15.74 -8.05
N VAL A 159 -24.93 16.07 -6.76
CA VAL A 159 -25.94 16.81 -5.95
C VAL A 159 -25.83 18.32 -6.14
N PHE A 160 -24.60 18.84 -6.43
CA PHE A 160 -24.34 20.28 -6.45
C PHE A 160 -23.85 20.80 -7.82
N ALA A 161 -23.74 19.94 -8.84
CA ALA A 161 -23.53 20.37 -10.24
C ALA A 161 -24.85 20.77 -10.86
#